data_8930c7748141313a9358e251f4ae0df6
#
_entry.id   8930c7748141313a9358e251f4ae0df6
#
_cell.length_a   1.000
_cell.length_b   1.000
_cell.length_c   1.000
_cell.angle_alpha   90.00
_cell.angle_beta   90.00
_cell.angle_gamma   90.00
#
_symmetry.space_group_name_H-M   'P 1'
#
loop_
_entity.id
_entity.type
_entity.pdbx_description
1 polymer ?
#
loop_
_entity_poly.entity_id
_entity_poly.type
_entity_poly.pdbx_seq_one_letter_code
_entity_poly.pdbx_strand_id
1 'polypeptide(L)'
;SSRECDVPSPYTFLWLKCVEVIVAEEKNVLSYDAKDIQVLEGLEAVRRRPGMYVGGTDIKALHHLVYEVVDNSIDEALAGSCTRIDVIINPDSSVTVADNGRGIPVDIHPQMKKPALEVVMTVLHAGGKFGGGSYKVSGGLHGVGVSAVNALSEWCEVVVARDGLRHFQRYERGYPTGPVTVIGKAPAKESGTRTTFKFDPEIFKGDLDYRFDTLVQRFREMAFVTRGVTLVFRDDRSNREMTFYFEGGITSFVRYLNRNRDVIHPVVHAEKEVDG
;
A
#
# COMPACT_ATOMS: atom_id res chain seq x y z
N SER A 1 -23.31 23.42 -83.18
CA SER A 1 -23.74 23.41 -81.79
C SER A 1 -23.72 21.99 -81.24
N SER A 2 -22.67 21.61 -80.63
CA SER A 2 -22.52 20.35 -79.88
C SER A 2 -22.81 20.59 -78.41
N ARG A 3 -23.80 19.86 -77.85
CA ARG A 3 -24.04 19.76 -76.41
C ARG A 3 -23.20 18.63 -75.90
N GLU A 4 -22.15 18.93 -75.19
CA GLU A 4 -21.47 17.96 -74.33
C GLU A 4 -22.34 17.65 -73.14
N CYS A 5 -22.66 16.35 -72.93
CA CYS A 5 -23.28 15.83 -71.76
C CYS A 5 -22.16 15.58 -70.73
N ASP A 6 -22.04 16.40 -69.69
CA ASP A 6 -21.18 16.14 -68.57
C ASP A 6 -21.67 14.90 -67.80
N VAL A 7 -20.98 13.79 -67.92
CA VAL A 7 -21.18 12.61 -67.10
C VAL A 7 -20.33 12.78 -65.85
N PRO A 8 -20.91 12.87 -64.65
CA PRO A 8 -20.12 13.03 -63.43
C PRO A 8 -19.22 11.82 -63.22
N SER A 9 -17.95 12.10 -62.97
CA SER A 9 -16.94 11.09 -62.67
C SER A 9 -17.34 10.20 -61.49
N PRO A 10 -17.09 8.88 -61.56
CA PRO A 10 -17.44 7.94 -60.48
C PRO A 10 -16.80 8.31 -59.12
N TYR A 11 -15.77 9.14 -59.10
CA TYR A 11 -15.14 9.64 -57.88
C TYR A 11 -15.94 10.72 -57.17
N THR A 12 -16.85 11.41 -57.84
CA THR A 12 -17.72 12.44 -57.24
C THR A 12 -18.75 11.80 -56.33
N PHE A 13 -19.25 10.61 -56.66
CA PHE A 13 -20.18 9.85 -55.81
C PHE A 13 -19.52 9.26 -54.57
N LEU A 14 -18.22 8.85 -54.68
CA LEU A 14 -17.48 8.35 -53.52
C LEU A 14 -17.17 9.46 -52.51
N TRP A 15 -16.89 10.66 -53.01
CA TRP A 15 -16.58 11.82 -52.14
C TRP A 15 -17.79 12.30 -51.35
N LEU A 16 -18.97 12.32 -52.00
CA LEU A 16 -20.22 12.67 -51.33
C LEU A 16 -20.61 11.68 -50.21
N LYS A 17 -20.40 10.37 -50.46
CA LYS A 17 -20.63 9.35 -49.42
C LYS A 17 -19.62 9.43 -48.25
N CYS A 18 -18.36 9.72 -48.56
CA CYS A 18 -17.36 9.92 -47.46
C CYS A 18 -17.67 11.17 -46.63
N VAL A 19 -18.16 12.25 -47.24
CA VAL A 19 -18.54 13.47 -46.49
C VAL A 19 -19.79 13.24 -45.66
N GLU A 20 -20.78 12.49 -46.13
CA GLU A 20 -21.96 12.14 -45.33
C GLU A 20 -21.64 11.22 -44.15
N VAL A 21 -20.69 10.29 -44.30
CA VAL A 21 -20.24 9.41 -43.22
C VAL A 21 -19.46 10.23 -42.14
N ILE A 22 -18.60 11.17 -42.58
CA ILE A 22 -17.87 12.04 -41.64
C ILE A 22 -18.81 12.98 -40.90
N VAL A 23 -19.83 13.53 -41.57
CA VAL A 23 -20.81 14.41 -40.91
C VAL A 23 -21.79 13.64 -40.02
N ALA A 24 -22.01 12.34 -40.25
CA ALA A 24 -22.82 11.49 -39.38
C ALA A 24 -22.08 11.06 -38.11
N GLU A 25 -20.75 10.93 -38.14
CA GLU A 25 -19.93 10.64 -36.96
C GLU A 25 -19.72 11.88 -36.04
N GLU A 26 -19.74 13.09 -36.59
CA GLU A 26 -19.62 14.31 -35.78
C GLU A 26 -20.83 14.63 -34.88
N LYS A 27 -21.95 13.94 -35.01
CA LYS A 27 -23.15 14.17 -34.17
C LYS A 27 -23.13 13.47 -32.82
N ASN A 28 -22.06 12.76 -32.46
CA ASN A 28 -21.93 12.12 -31.17
C ASN A 28 -20.70 12.61 -30.37
N VAL A 29 -20.37 13.90 -30.50
CA VAL A 29 -19.49 14.56 -29.52
C VAL A 29 -20.32 14.67 -28.25
N LEU A 30 -20.12 13.74 -27.32
CA LEU A 30 -20.64 13.84 -25.96
C LEU A 30 -20.21 15.20 -25.42
N SER A 31 -21.17 16.09 -25.20
CA SER A 31 -20.86 17.39 -24.59
C SER A 31 -20.21 17.12 -23.24
N TYR A 32 -18.96 17.53 -23.07
CA TYR A 32 -18.24 17.44 -21.81
C TYR A 32 -18.62 18.69 -20.98
N ASP A 33 -19.51 18.49 -20.02
CA ASP A 33 -20.02 19.53 -19.14
C ASP A 33 -19.47 19.40 -17.72
N ALA A 34 -19.63 20.45 -16.93
CA ALA A 34 -19.24 20.44 -15.51
C ALA A 34 -19.89 19.29 -14.69
N LYS A 35 -21.08 18.82 -15.10
CA LYS A 35 -21.76 17.65 -14.50
C LYS A 35 -21.04 16.32 -14.76
N ASP A 36 -20.18 16.27 -15.78
CA ASP A 36 -19.41 15.07 -16.12
C ASP A 36 -18.13 14.97 -15.29
N ILE A 37 -17.78 16.03 -14.55
CA ILE A 37 -16.67 16.06 -13.61
C ILE A 37 -17.13 15.44 -12.29
N GLN A 38 -16.69 14.19 -12.04
CA GLN A 38 -16.91 13.51 -10.76
C GLN A 38 -15.77 13.81 -9.79
N VAL A 39 -16.11 14.38 -8.64
CA VAL A 39 -15.18 14.55 -7.53
C VAL A 39 -15.26 13.30 -6.65
N LEU A 40 -14.17 12.57 -6.55
CA LEU A 40 -14.03 11.43 -5.66
C LEU A 40 -13.22 11.86 -4.44
N GLU A 41 -13.77 11.66 -3.26
CA GLU A 41 -13.13 12.04 -2.00
C GLU A 41 -12.89 10.81 -1.11
N GLY A 42 -11.83 10.92 -0.26
CA GLY A 42 -11.54 9.93 0.77
C GLY A 42 -11.30 8.52 0.22
N LEU A 43 -11.70 7.52 1.00
CA LEU A 43 -11.43 6.11 0.69
C LEU A 43 -12.23 5.58 -0.50
N GLU A 44 -13.33 6.23 -0.89
CA GLU A 44 -14.07 5.85 -2.09
C GLU A 44 -13.24 6.11 -3.37
N ALA A 45 -12.43 7.17 -3.39
CA ALA A 45 -11.49 7.42 -4.49
C ALA A 45 -10.50 6.27 -4.66
N VAL A 46 -10.00 5.71 -3.55
CA VAL A 46 -9.09 4.55 -3.55
C VAL A 46 -9.79 3.32 -4.14
N ARG A 47 -11.01 3.02 -3.70
CA ARG A 47 -11.76 1.86 -4.20
C ARG A 47 -12.12 1.96 -5.68
N ARG A 48 -12.46 3.16 -6.16
CA ARG A 48 -12.80 3.38 -7.58
C ARG A 48 -11.58 3.42 -8.50
N ARG A 49 -10.42 3.85 -7.99
CA ARG A 49 -9.18 4.01 -8.75
C ARG A 49 -7.98 3.40 -8.04
N PRO A 50 -7.99 2.08 -7.72
CA PRO A 50 -6.93 1.43 -6.95
C PRO A 50 -5.56 1.55 -7.62
N GLY A 51 -5.51 1.59 -8.95
CA GLY A 51 -4.27 1.76 -9.70
C GLY A 51 -3.49 3.03 -9.38
N MET A 52 -4.16 4.09 -8.92
CA MET A 52 -3.48 5.34 -8.52
C MET A 52 -2.76 5.21 -7.17
N TYR A 53 -3.14 4.25 -6.33
CA TYR A 53 -2.64 4.09 -4.96
C TYR A 53 -1.73 2.87 -4.80
N VAL A 54 -2.07 1.75 -5.45
CA VAL A 54 -1.34 0.48 -5.33
C VAL A 54 -0.85 -0.07 -6.67
N GLY A 55 -0.95 0.72 -7.73
CA GLY A 55 -0.39 0.42 -9.04
C GLY A 55 -1.24 -0.48 -9.93
N GLY A 56 -2.39 -0.96 -9.46
CA GLY A 56 -3.28 -1.84 -10.23
C GLY A 56 -4.24 -2.65 -9.38
N THR A 57 -4.72 -3.77 -9.92
CA THR A 57 -5.56 -4.76 -9.24
C THR A 57 -5.08 -6.19 -9.53
N ASP A 58 -3.85 -6.33 -9.99
CA ASP A 58 -3.17 -7.58 -10.28
C ASP A 58 -2.44 -8.13 -9.03
N ILE A 59 -1.72 -9.23 -9.21
CA ILE A 59 -0.94 -9.86 -8.14
C ILE A 59 0.16 -8.94 -7.57
N LYS A 60 0.70 -8.01 -8.36
CA LYS A 60 1.70 -7.04 -7.88
C LYS A 60 1.06 -6.05 -6.92
N ALA A 61 -0.11 -5.54 -7.29
CA ALA A 61 -0.89 -4.66 -6.44
C ALA A 61 -1.35 -5.38 -5.16
N LEU A 62 -1.69 -6.67 -5.24
CA LEU A 62 -2.00 -7.49 -4.07
C LEU A 62 -0.82 -7.58 -3.09
N HIS A 63 0.39 -7.86 -3.58
CA HIS A 63 1.60 -7.86 -2.76
C HIS A 63 1.90 -6.46 -2.21
N HIS A 64 1.57 -5.40 -2.95
CA HIS A 64 1.79 -4.02 -2.52
C HIS A 64 1.01 -3.69 -1.24
N LEU A 65 -0.22 -4.24 -1.07
CA LEU A 65 -0.96 -4.10 0.19
C LEU A 65 -0.16 -4.61 1.39
N VAL A 66 0.54 -5.72 1.22
CA VAL A 66 1.39 -6.28 2.29
C VAL A 66 2.56 -5.36 2.58
N TYR A 67 3.20 -4.85 1.53
CA TYR A 67 4.36 -3.94 1.68
C TYR A 67 3.97 -2.66 2.42
N GLU A 68 2.82 -2.06 2.13
CA GLU A 68 2.36 -0.85 2.79
C GLU A 68 2.19 -1.01 4.31
N VAL A 69 1.69 -2.17 4.76
CA VAL A 69 1.54 -2.43 6.20
C VAL A 69 2.91 -2.73 6.84
N VAL A 70 3.77 -3.49 6.16
CA VAL A 70 5.13 -3.78 6.65
C VAL A 70 5.99 -2.52 6.72
N ASP A 71 5.87 -1.62 5.73
CA ASP A 71 6.60 -0.35 5.71
C ASP A 71 6.28 0.53 6.94
N ASN A 72 5.06 0.47 7.48
CA ASN A 72 4.74 1.17 8.73
C ASN A 72 5.50 0.59 9.93
N SER A 73 5.66 -0.73 10.00
CA SER A 73 6.45 -1.39 11.04
C SER A 73 7.96 -1.13 10.86
N ILE A 74 8.43 -1.05 9.61
CA ILE A 74 9.80 -0.64 9.27
C ILE A 74 10.07 0.80 9.72
N ASP A 75 9.12 1.71 9.54
CA ASP A 75 9.25 3.11 10.01
C ASP A 75 9.39 3.19 11.52
N GLU A 76 8.63 2.37 12.28
CA GLU A 76 8.82 2.23 13.74
C GLU A 76 10.23 1.70 14.09
N ALA A 77 10.75 0.80 13.28
CA ALA A 77 12.10 0.26 13.46
C ALA A 77 13.18 1.30 13.14
N LEU A 78 13.03 2.06 12.06
CA LEU A 78 13.94 3.17 11.71
C LEU A 78 13.90 4.29 12.75
N ALA A 79 12.76 4.49 13.42
CA ALA A 79 12.63 5.39 14.57
C ALA A 79 13.24 4.81 15.86
N GLY A 80 13.83 3.61 15.83
CA GLY A 80 14.47 2.95 16.96
C GLY A 80 13.50 2.35 17.98
N SER A 81 12.22 2.25 17.65
CA SER A 81 11.16 1.83 18.57
C SER A 81 10.68 0.40 18.34
N CYS A 82 11.11 -0.27 17.26
CA CYS A 82 10.72 -1.63 16.93
C CYS A 82 11.96 -2.49 16.66
N THR A 83 11.96 -3.71 17.17
CA THR A 83 13.05 -4.69 17.00
C THR A 83 12.59 -5.99 16.35
N ARG A 84 11.26 -6.19 16.23
CA ARG A 84 10.68 -7.40 15.66
C ARG A 84 9.41 -7.10 14.87
N ILE A 85 9.35 -7.67 13.68
CA ILE A 85 8.19 -7.61 12.78
C ILE A 85 7.84 -9.04 12.38
N ASP A 86 6.59 -9.45 12.62
CA ASP A 86 6.05 -10.74 12.21
C ASP A 86 5.02 -10.53 11.10
N VAL A 87 5.20 -11.19 9.96
CA VAL A 87 4.29 -11.18 8.81
C VAL A 87 3.76 -12.59 8.60
N ILE A 88 2.45 -12.77 8.57
CA ILE A 88 1.82 -14.07 8.46
C ILE A 88 0.77 -14.04 7.36
N ILE A 89 0.84 -14.95 6.39
CA ILE A 89 -0.28 -15.26 5.53
C ILE A 89 -1.08 -16.37 6.20
N ASN A 90 -2.30 -16.05 6.60
CA ASN A 90 -3.18 -16.98 7.30
C ASN A 90 -3.79 -18.02 6.34
N PRO A 91 -4.35 -19.14 6.85
CA PRO A 91 -4.94 -20.18 6.01
C PRO A 91 -6.11 -19.71 5.12
N ASP A 92 -6.80 -18.63 5.52
CA ASP A 92 -7.90 -18.02 4.76
C ASP A 92 -7.43 -16.95 3.77
N SER A 93 -6.12 -16.85 3.52
CA SER A 93 -5.46 -15.79 2.70
C SER A 93 -5.63 -14.38 3.25
N SER A 94 -6.00 -14.18 4.50
CA SER A 94 -5.78 -12.90 5.17
C SER A 94 -4.30 -12.74 5.54
N VAL A 95 -3.84 -11.50 5.72
CA VAL A 95 -2.47 -11.20 6.11
C VAL A 95 -2.45 -10.50 7.45
N THR A 96 -1.62 -11.00 8.36
CA THR A 96 -1.33 -10.36 9.64
C THR A 96 0.08 -9.80 9.63
N VAL A 97 0.22 -8.52 9.97
CA VAL A 97 1.51 -7.88 10.26
C VAL A 97 1.48 -7.40 11.70
N ALA A 98 2.45 -7.80 12.49
CA ALA A 98 2.57 -7.42 13.88
C ALA A 98 3.98 -6.91 14.16
N ASP A 99 4.07 -5.81 14.89
CA ASP A 99 5.33 -5.23 15.36
C ASP A 99 5.33 -5.05 16.88
N ASN A 100 6.50 -4.87 17.44
CA ASN A 100 6.70 -4.52 18.86
C ASN A 100 7.11 -3.06 19.04
N GLY A 101 6.64 -2.16 18.15
CA GLY A 101 6.88 -0.73 18.20
C GLY A 101 6.08 -0.02 19.31
N ARG A 102 5.93 1.30 19.17
CA ARG A 102 5.19 2.13 20.16
C ARG A 102 3.67 1.91 20.14
N GLY A 103 3.15 1.32 19.08
CA GLY A 103 1.72 1.23 18.79
C GLY A 103 1.13 2.57 18.28
N ILE A 104 0.19 2.48 17.37
CA ILE A 104 -0.53 3.65 16.84
C ILE A 104 -1.21 4.38 18.00
N PRO A 105 -1.14 5.74 18.09
CA PRO A 105 -1.86 6.49 19.12
C PRO A 105 -3.37 6.21 19.09
N VAL A 106 -3.97 6.13 20.27
CA VAL A 106 -5.42 5.86 20.43
C VAL A 106 -6.18 7.05 21.04
N ASP A 107 -5.45 8.09 21.45
CA ASP A 107 -6.02 9.34 21.96
C ASP A 107 -6.85 10.05 20.91
N ILE A 108 -7.71 10.95 21.35
CA ILE A 108 -8.55 11.75 20.45
C ILE A 108 -7.70 12.76 19.70
N HIS A 109 -7.72 12.68 18.37
CA HIS A 109 -7.01 13.62 17.50
C HIS A 109 -7.60 15.03 17.63
N PRO A 110 -6.78 16.08 17.91
CA PRO A 110 -7.28 17.42 18.26
C PRO A 110 -8.22 18.03 17.21
N GLN A 111 -7.88 17.88 15.94
CA GLN A 111 -8.64 18.46 14.83
C GLN A 111 -9.81 17.57 14.40
N MET A 112 -9.59 16.26 14.27
CA MET A 112 -10.59 15.33 13.71
C MET A 112 -11.63 14.88 14.72
N LYS A 113 -11.39 15.11 16.05
CA LYS A 113 -12.28 14.71 17.16
C LYS A 113 -12.63 13.21 17.18
N LYS A 114 -11.75 12.40 16.61
CA LYS A 114 -11.83 10.93 16.52
C LYS A 114 -10.56 10.31 17.11
N PRO A 115 -10.58 9.05 17.55
CA PRO A 115 -9.35 8.34 17.95
C PRO A 115 -8.31 8.40 16.83
N ALA A 116 -7.04 8.65 17.17
CA ALA A 116 -5.98 8.77 16.18
C ALA A 116 -5.82 7.48 15.37
N LEU A 117 -6.05 6.29 15.95
CA LEU A 117 -6.13 5.02 15.24
C LEU A 117 -7.16 5.07 14.10
N GLU A 118 -8.40 5.54 14.38
CA GLU A 118 -9.43 5.66 13.34
C GLU A 118 -9.02 6.66 12.26
N VAL A 119 -8.40 7.78 12.64
CA VAL A 119 -7.93 8.79 11.68
C VAL A 119 -6.88 8.20 10.75
N VAL A 120 -5.88 7.49 11.27
CA VAL A 120 -4.81 6.85 10.47
C VAL A 120 -5.39 5.81 9.51
N MET A 121 -6.41 5.08 9.92
CA MET A 121 -7.01 4.00 9.12
C MET A 121 -8.02 4.50 8.08
N THR A 122 -8.61 5.69 8.26
CA THR A 122 -9.75 6.13 7.43
C THR A 122 -9.51 7.45 6.68
N VAL A 123 -8.46 8.19 6.99
CA VAL A 123 -8.18 9.48 6.35
C VAL A 123 -6.92 9.35 5.51
N LEU A 124 -7.02 9.69 4.22
CA LEU A 124 -5.86 9.77 3.33
C LEU A 124 -4.94 10.90 3.78
N HIS A 125 -3.64 10.72 3.65
CA HIS A 125 -2.62 11.70 4.05
C HIS A 125 -2.66 12.05 5.56
N ALA A 126 -3.20 11.16 6.39
CA ALA A 126 -3.13 11.27 7.84
C ALA A 126 -2.03 10.34 8.39
N GLY A 127 -1.09 10.90 9.13
CA GLY A 127 -0.03 10.11 9.76
C GLY A 127 1.02 10.99 10.43
N GLY A 128 1.73 10.44 11.42
CA GLY A 128 2.78 11.12 12.17
C GLY A 128 4.03 11.49 11.34
N LYS A 129 4.07 11.10 10.06
CA LYS A 129 5.20 11.33 9.14
C LYS A 129 5.23 12.75 8.56
N PHE A 130 4.12 13.50 8.63
CA PHE A 130 4.02 14.87 8.10
C PHE A 130 4.42 15.97 9.10
N GLY A 131 4.65 15.64 10.36
CA GLY A 131 4.84 16.63 11.45
C GLY A 131 6.26 16.80 11.96
N GLY A 132 7.30 16.37 11.25
CA GLY A 132 8.72 16.72 11.52
C GLY A 132 9.34 16.26 12.86
N GLY A 133 8.62 15.60 13.75
CA GLY A 133 9.12 15.30 15.10
C GLY A 133 9.35 13.83 15.43
N SER A 134 8.57 12.92 14.85
CA SER A 134 8.57 11.51 15.27
C SER A 134 9.31 10.57 14.33
N TYR A 135 9.51 10.95 13.07
CA TYR A 135 10.19 10.15 12.05
C TYR A 135 11.17 11.02 11.26
N LYS A 136 12.47 10.89 11.52
CA LYS A 136 13.53 11.57 10.76
C LYS A 136 13.73 10.97 9.37
N VAL A 137 13.46 9.67 9.22
CA VAL A 137 13.53 8.90 7.98
C VAL A 137 12.28 8.03 7.92
N SER A 138 11.65 7.94 6.76
CA SER A 138 10.46 7.11 6.53
C SER A 138 10.57 6.39 5.19
N GLY A 139 10.27 5.09 5.15
CA GLY A 139 10.19 4.30 3.93
C GLY A 139 8.92 4.62 3.13
N GLY A 140 7.85 5.02 3.81
CA GLY A 140 6.58 5.41 3.18
C GLY A 140 6.52 6.92 2.91
N LEU A 141 6.49 7.31 1.64
CA LEU A 141 6.56 8.73 1.22
C LEU A 141 5.20 9.44 1.16
N HIS A 142 4.08 8.71 1.14
CA HIS A 142 2.80 9.28 0.73
C HIS A 142 1.74 9.37 1.82
N GLY A 143 1.91 8.71 2.99
CA GLY A 143 0.94 8.73 4.10
C GLY A 143 -0.47 8.21 3.74
N VAL A 144 -0.56 7.39 2.68
CA VAL A 144 -1.82 6.81 2.19
C VAL A 144 -1.86 5.30 2.38
N GLY A 145 -0.73 4.67 2.75
CA GLY A 145 -0.53 3.24 2.68
C GLY A 145 -1.59 2.44 3.44
N VAL A 146 -1.65 2.55 4.76
CA VAL A 146 -2.57 1.72 5.56
C VAL A 146 -4.04 2.08 5.35
N SER A 147 -4.37 3.32 5.09
CA SER A 147 -5.74 3.74 4.77
C SER A 147 -6.17 3.21 3.39
N ALA A 148 -5.24 3.15 2.41
CA ALA A 148 -5.48 2.50 1.13
C ALA A 148 -5.65 0.98 1.28
N VAL A 149 -4.83 0.31 2.11
CA VAL A 149 -5.01 -1.11 2.42
C VAL A 149 -6.38 -1.37 3.02
N ASN A 150 -6.79 -0.56 4.02
CA ASN A 150 -8.12 -0.65 4.62
C ASN A 150 -9.24 -0.49 3.57
N ALA A 151 -9.15 0.53 2.71
CA ALA A 151 -10.14 0.78 1.65
C ALA A 151 -10.24 -0.38 0.65
N LEU A 152 -9.12 -1.05 0.35
CA LEU A 152 -9.03 -2.14 -0.64
C LEU A 152 -9.21 -3.53 -0.02
N SER A 153 -9.51 -3.59 1.28
CA SER A 153 -9.78 -4.82 2.01
C SER A 153 -11.28 -5.07 2.16
N GLU A 154 -11.70 -6.33 2.08
CA GLU A 154 -13.03 -6.78 2.48
C GLU A 154 -13.26 -6.46 3.95
N TRP A 155 -12.26 -6.80 4.77
CA TRP A 155 -12.20 -6.41 6.18
C TRP A 155 -10.76 -6.16 6.63
N CYS A 156 -10.61 -5.32 7.63
CA CYS A 156 -9.34 -5.03 8.30
C CYS A 156 -9.57 -4.91 9.80
N GLU A 157 -8.69 -5.51 10.59
CA GLU A 157 -8.69 -5.48 12.04
C GLU A 157 -7.36 -4.94 12.55
N VAL A 158 -7.43 -4.04 13.50
CA VAL A 158 -6.24 -3.48 14.14
C VAL A 158 -6.32 -3.65 15.65
N VAL A 159 -5.28 -4.26 16.20
CA VAL A 159 -5.04 -4.33 17.65
C VAL A 159 -3.83 -3.50 17.97
N VAL A 160 -3.96 -2.58 18.90
CA VAL A 160 -2.86 -1.75 19.38
C VAL A 160 -2.63 -2.05 20.86
N ALA A 161 -1.43 -2.51 21.20
CA ALA A 161 -0.96 -2.62 22.57
C ALA A 161 -0.23 -1.33 22.96
N ARG A 162 -0.81 -0.55 23.87
CA ARG A 162 -0.27 0.74 24.29
C ARG A 162 -0.77 1.10 25.70
N ASP A 163 0.09 1.72 26.49
CA ASP A 163 -0.22 2.20 27.84
C ASP A 163 -0.86 1.13 28.76
N GLY A 164 -0.42 -0.14 28.60
CA GLY A 164 -0.89 -1.27 29.40
C GLY A 164 -2.27 -1.83 28.98
N LEU A 165 -2.82 -1.34 27.89
CA LEU A 165 -4.12 -1.78 27.33
C LEU A 165 -3.98 -2.28 25.89
N ARG A 166 -4.88 -3.17 25.49
CA ARG A 166 -5.07 -3.56 24.10
C ARG A 166 -6.34 -2.92 23.58
N HIS A 167 -6.18 -2.09 22.54
CA HIS A 167 -7.24 -1.41 21.83
C HIS A 167 -7.52 -2.13 20.52
N PHE A 168 -8.78 -2.19 20.12
CA PHE A 168 -9.23 -2.89 18.91
C PHE A 168 -10.19 -2.03 18.13
N GLN A 169 -10.06 -2.06 16.81
CA GLN A 169 -11.08 -1.58 15.88
C GLN A 169 -11.10 -2.44 14.63
N ARG A 170 -12.31 -2.71 14.13
CA ARG A 170 -12.56 -3.44 12.88
C ARG A 170 -13.14 -2.50 11.85
N TYR A 171 -12.78 -2.76 10.60
CA TYR A 171 -13.22 -2.02 9.43
C TYR A 171 -13.72 -3.00 8.36
N GLU A 172 -14.68 -2.56 7.57
CA GLU A 172 -15.15 -3.25 6.36
C GLU A 172 -15.12 -2.27 5.20
N ARG A 173 -14.36 -2.62 4.16
CA ARG A 173 -14.18 -1.79 2.94
C ARG A 173 -13.78 -0.34 3.24
N GLY A 174 -12.95 -0.16 4.24
CA GLY A 174 -12.45 1.15 4.66
C GLY A 174 -13.26 1.83 5.77
N TYR A 175 -14.47 1.38 6.07
CA TYR A 175 -15.34 2.00 7.06
C TYR A 175 -15.29 1.27 8.41
N PRO A 176 -15.19 2.00 9.56
CA PRO A 176 -15.21 1.37 10.86
C PRO A 176 -16.57 0.73 11.13
N THR A 177 -16.58 -0.50 11.64
CA THR A 177 -17.80 -1.22 12.04
C THR A 177 -18.29 -0.86 13.44
N GLY A 178 -17.45 -0.17 14.20
CA GLY A 178 -17.72 0.30 15.55
C GLY A 178 -16.60 1.20 16.09
N PRO A 179 -16.75 1.72 17.28
CA PRO A 179 -15.73 2.57 17.91
C PRO A 179 -14.48 1.76 18.28
N VAL A 180 -13.36 2.47 18.54
CA VAL A 180 -12.19 1.87 19.19
C VAL A 180 -12.58 1.37 20.57
N THR A 181 -12.33 0.11 20.88
CA THR A 181 -12.69 -0.53 22.14
C THR A 181 -11.47 -1.11 22.83
N VAL A 182 -11.48 -1.13 24.17
CA VAL A 182 -10.48 -1.84 24.95
C VAL A 182 -10.89 -3.30 25.08
N ILE A 183 -10.06 -4.20 24.57
CA ILE A 183 -10.31 -5.65 24.58
C ILE A 183 -9.56 -6.41 25.68
N GLY A 184 -8.75 -5.72 26.45
CA GLY A 184 -8.02 -6.32 27.56
C GLY A 184 -6.81 -5.52 28.02
N LYS A 185 -6.11 -6.06 29.02
CA LYS A 185 -4.83 -5.53 29.47
C LYS A 185 -3.70 -6.07 28.59
N ALA A 186 -2.72 -5.24 28.27
CA ALA A 186 -1.46 -5.67 27.70
C ALA A 186 -0.50 -6.09 28.85
N PRO A 187 0.29 -7.15 28.68
CA PRO A 187 1.37 -7.49 29.59
C PRO A 187 2.32 -6.30 29.80
N ALA A 188 2.99 -6.27 30.96
CA ALA A 188 3.98 -5.23 31.24
C ALA A 188 5.06 -5.20 30.15
N LYS A 189 5.29 -4.00 29.59
CA LYS A 189 6.22 -3.75 28.46
C LYS A 189 5.77 -4.27 27.09
N GLU A 190 4.58 -4.83 26.92
CA GLU A 190 4.03 -5.12 25.59
C GLU A 190 3.53 -3.80 24.98
N SER A 191 4.09 -3.47 23.82
CA SER A 191 3.60 -2.40 22.96
C SER A 191 3.71 -2.84 21.51
N GLY A 192 2.97 -2.20 20.61
CA GLY A 192 3.04 -2.45 19.17
C GLY A 192 1.69 -2.41 18.50
N THR A 193 1.73 -2.65 17.20
CA THR A 193 0.54 -2.72 16.37
C THR A 193 0.45 -4.08 15.68
N ARG A 194 -0.76 -4.64 15.65
CA ARG A 194 -1.09 -5.82 14.86
C ARG A 194 -2.21 -5.44 13.90
N THR A 195 -1.94 -5.46 12.62
CA THR A 195 -2.94 -5.25 11.56
C THR A 195 -3.19 -6.57 10.85
N THR A 196 -4.43 -6.99 10.77
CA THR A 196 -4.86 -8.15 9.98
C THR A 196 -5.85 -7.68 8.94
N PHE A 197 -5.65 -8.04 7.67
CA PHE A 197 -6.53 -7.63 6.60
C PHE A 197 -6.73 -8.74 5.58
N LYS A 198 -7.88 -8.71 4.90
CA LYS A 198 -8.20 -9.57 3.77
C LYS A 198 -8.56 -8.71 2.59
N PHE A 199 -7.88 -8.89 1.46
CA PHE A 199 -8.15 -8.12 0.25
C PHE A 199 -9.60 -8.32 -0.24
N ASP A 200 -10.19 -7.29 -0.84
CA ASP A 200 -11.56 -7.35 -1.34
C ASP A 200 -11.61 -8.00 -2.74
N PRO A 201 -12.26 -9.18 -2.89
CA PRO A 201 -12.38 -9.87 -4.17
C PRO A 201 -13.24 -9.11 -5.20
N GLU A 202 -14.00 -8.11 -4.78
CA GLU A 202 -14.70 -7.22 -5.73
C GLU A 202 -13.73 -6.31 -6.49
N ILE A 203 -12.57 -6.00 -5.88
CA ILE A 203 -11.52 -5.16 -6.47
C ILE A 203 -10.43 -6.02 -7.12
N PHE A 204 -9.91 -7.00 -6.38
CA PHE A 204 -8.88 -7.92 -6.84
C PHE A 204 -9.54 -9.16 -7.44
N LYS A 205 -9.89 -9.05 -8.74
CA LYS A 205 -10.64 -10.10 -9.45
C LYS A 205 -9.72 -11.18 -9.98
N GLY A 206 -10.27 -12.39 -10.09
CA GLY A 206 -9.57 -13.58 -10.61
C GLY A 206 -8.99 -14.44 -9.51
N ASP A 207 -8.24 -15.46 -9.92
CA ASP A 207 -7.56 -16.41 -9.01
C ASP A 207 -6.21 -15.81 -8.57
N LEU A 208 -6.29 -14.80 -7.70
CA LEU A 208 -5.13 -14.11 -7.17
C LEU A 208 -4.76 -14.68 -5.80
N ASP A 209 -3.48 -14.98 -5.64
CA ASP A 209 -2.95 -15.47 -4.38
C ASP A 209 -1.54 -14.93 -4.11
N TYR A 210 -1.18 -14.81 -2.83
CA TYR A 210 0.14 -14.36 -2.41
C TYR A 210 1.22 -15.36 -2.80
N ARG A 211 2.33 -14.87 -3.39
CA ARG A 211 3.50 -15.68 -3.75
C ARG A 211 4.57 -15.56 -2.69
N PHE A 212 4.80 -16.64 -1.96
CA PHE A 212 5.80 -16.70 -0.90
C PHE A 212 7.18 -16.21 -1.35
N ASP A 213 7.69 -16.71 -2.46
CA ASP A 213 9.06 -16.39 -2.90
C ASP A 213 9.23 -14.92 -3.32
N THR A 214 8.17 -14.30 -3.86
CA THR A 214 8.14 -12.86 -4.18
C THR A 214 8.21 -12.02 -2.91
N LEU A 215 7.42 -12.37 -1.89
CA LEU A 215 7.41 -11.69 -0.60
C LEU A 215 8.74 -11.89 0.14
N VAL A 216 9.31 -13.11 0.14
CA VAL A 216 10.63 -13.42 0.70
C VAL A 216 11.71 -12.53 0.12
N GLN A 217 11.72 -12.33 -1.21
CA GLN A 217 12.71 -11.45 -1.84
C GLN A 217 12.59 -10.02 -1.33
N ARG A 218 11.39 -9.47 -1.31
CA ARG A 218 11.14 -8.10 -0.85
C ARG A 218 11.46 -7.91 0.64
N PHE A 219 11.04 -8.83 1.48
CA PHE A 219 11.31 -8.76 2.93
C PHE A 219 12.80 -8.88 3.26
N ARG A 220 13.55 -9.67 2.48
CA ARG A 220 15.01 -9.71 2.60
C ARG A 220 15.64 -8.34 2.30
N GLU A 221 15.19 -7.66 1.24
CA GLU A 221 15.68 -6.32 0.89
C GLU A 221 15.34 -5.30 2.00
N MET A 222 14.12 -5.34 2.51
CA MET A 222 13.69 -4.48 3.63
C MET A 222 14.54 -4.73 4.89
N ALA A 223 14.78 -5.99 5.25
CA ALA A 223 15.61 -6.35 6.40
C ALA A 223 17.07 -5.89 6.28
N PHE A 224 17.62 -5.85 5.06
CA PHE A 224 18.97 -5.32 4.83
C PHE A 224 19.07 -3.82 5.12
N VAL A 225 18.04 -3.03 4.80
CA VAL A 225 18.05 -1.59 5.06
C VAL A 225 17.65 -1.25 6.49
N THR A 226 17.00 -2.18 7.20
CA THR A 226 16.52 -2.00 8.58
C THR A 226 17.44 -2.74 9.56
N ARG A 227 18.60 -2.15 9.82
CA ARG A 227 19.67 -2.76 10.63
C ARG A 227 19.17 -3.21 12.01
N GLY A 228 19.48 -4.46 12.41
CA GLY A 228 19.24 -4.99 13.75
C GLY A 228 17.78 -5.31 14.08
N VAL A 229 16.91 -5.36 13.07
CA VAL A 229 15.50 -5.77 13.22
C VAL A 229 15.32 -7.20 12.76
N THR A 230 14.58 -7.99 13.54
CA THR A 230 14.17 -9.34 13.16
C THR A 230 12.86 -9.25 12.40
N LEU A 231 12.85 -9.67 11.13
CA LEU A 231 11.65 -9.84 10.33
C LEU A 231 11.37 -11.33 10.14
N VAL A 232 10.24 -11.82 10.63
CA VAL A 232 9.76 -13.20 10.47
C VAL A 232 8.63 -13.21 9.47
N PHE A 233 8.74 -13.99 8.43
CA PHE A 233 7.68 -14.20 7.45
C PHE A 233 7.24 -15.65 7.45
N ARG A 234 5.95 -15.90 7.66
CA ARG A 234 5.33 -17.22 7.70
C ARG A 234 4.12 -17.29 6.75
N ASP A 235 4.03 -18.38 6.03
CA ASP A 235 2.87 -18.71 5.21
C ASP A 235 2.22 -20.00 5.77
N ASP A 236 1.16 -19.82 6.53
CA ASP A 236 0.45 -20.91 7.20
C ASP A 236 -0.33 -21.81 6.21
N ARG A 237 -0.54 -21.35 4.96
CA ARG A 237 -1.17 -22.15 3.90
C ARG A 237 -0.23 -23.25 3.42
N SER A 238 1.06 -22.97 3.35
CA SER A 238 2.11 -23.88 2.84
C SER A 238 3.08 -24.36 3.92
N ASN A 239 2.88 -23.93 5.17
CA ASN A 239 3.77 -24.20 6.30
C ASN A 239 5.24 -23.85 6.02
N ARG A 240 5.46 -22.70 5.37
CA ARG A 240 6.79 -22.16 5.04
C ARG A 240 7.08 -20.96 5.94
N GLU A 241 8.33 -20.89 6.43
CA GLU A 241 8.79 -19.77 7.25
C GLU A 241 10.17 -19.31 6.80
N MET A 242 10.43 -18.02 6.91
CA MET A 242 11.74 -17.42 6.70
C MET A 242 11.95 -16.28 7.70
N THR A 243 13.11 -16.28 8.35
CA THR A 243 13.52 -15.21 9.28
C THR A 243 14.70 -14.45 8.71
N PHE A 244 14.65 -13.14 8.78
CA PHE A 244 15.72 -12.24 8.35
C PHE A 244 16.20 -11.41 9.54
N TYR A 245 17.53 -11.32 9.68
CA TYR A 245 18.20 -10.45 10.63
C TYR A 245 19.57 -10.07 10.09
N PHE A 246 19.83 -8.80 9.89
CA PHE A 246 21.09 -8.31 9.34
C PHE A 246 21.68 -7.20 10.22
N GLU A 247 22.57 -7.57 11.10
CA GLU A 247 23.27 -6.64 12.00
C GLU A 247 24.11 -5.62 11.23
N GLY A 248 24.74 -6.02 10.15
CA GLY A 248 25.56 -5.17 9.30
C GLY A 248 24.78 -4.31 8.30
N GLY A 249 23.45 -4.41 8.25
CA GLY A 249 22.60 -3.59 7.38
C GLY A 249 23.04 -3.59 5.92
N ILE A 250 23.20 -2.40 5.33
CA ILE A 250 23.60 -2.20 3.91
C ILE A 250 24.93 -2.87 3.58
N THR A 251 25.88 -2.91 4.50
CA THR A 251 27.16 -3.63 4.31
C THR A 251 26.93 -5.13 4.09
N SER A 252 26.00 -5.73 4.84
CA SER A 252 25.58 -7.12 4.65
C SER A 252 24.89 -7.32 3.31
N PHE A 253 24.12 -6.34 2.84
CA PHE A 253 23.48 -6.38 1.53
C PHE A 253 24.50 -6.40 0.39
N VAL A 254 25.52 -5.53 0.41
CA VAL A 254 26.60 -5.53 -0.59
C VAL A 254 27.34 -6.86 -0.60
N ARG A 255 27.65 -7.44 0.58
CA ARG A 255 28.26 -8.78 0.67
C ARG A 255 27.36 -9.85 0.08
N TYR A 256 26.07 -9.79 0.33
CA TYR A 256 25.08 -10.72 -0.24
C TYR A 256 25.03 -10.63 -1.77
N LEU A 257 25.04 -9.44 -2.36
CA LEU A 257 25.06 -9.24 -3.82
C LEU A 257 26.33 -9.76 -4.46
N ASN A 258 27.45 -9.70 -3.73
CA ASN A 258 28.77 -10.13 -4.20
C ASN A 258 29.11 -11.58 -3.87
N ARG A 259 28.24 -12.36 -3.19
CA ARG A 259 28.55 -13.71 -2.68
C ARG A 259 29.04 -14.70 -3.73
N ASN A 260 28.70 -14.50 -5.00
CA ASN A 260 29.08 -15.37 -6.12
C ASN A 260 29.95 -14.62 -7.15
N ARG A 261 30.68 -13.57 -6.73
CA ARG A 261 31.51 -12.73 -7.59
C ARG A 261 32.89 -12.58 -6.98
N ASP A 262 33.92 -12.50 -7.84
CA ASP A 262 35.23 -12.08 -7.40
C ASP A 262 35.22 -10.59 -7.07
N VAL A 263 35.51 -10.27 -5.82
CA VAL A 263 35.55 -8.87 -5.35
C VAL A 263 36.98 -8.36 -5.40
N ILE A 264 37.18 -7.19 -5.99
CA ILE A 264 38.49 -6.54 -6.13
C ILE A 264 38.96 -5.82 -4.86
N HIS A 265 38.07 -5.51 -3.93
CA HIS A 265 38.36 -4.93 -2.61
C HIS A 265 37.25 -5.23 -1.59
N PRO A 266 37.55 -5.17 -0.28
CA PRO A 266 36.51 -5.24 0.77
C PRO A 266 35.47 -4.16 0.61
N VAL A 267 34.26 -4.42 1.17
CA VAL A 267 33.16 -3.42 1.16
C VAL A 267 33.63 -2.19 1.93
N VAL A 268 33.58 -1.03 1.28
CA VAL A 268 33.81 0.27 1.90
C VAL A 268 32.47 0.81 2.38
N HIS A 269 32.40 1.19 3.64
CA HIS A 269 31.23 1.81 4.25
C HIS A 269 31.62 3.16 4.80
N ALA A 270 30.83 4.19 4.48
CA ALA A 270 30.97 5.53 5.05
C ALA A 270 29.59 6.00 5.49
N GLU A 271 29.52 6.57 6.68
CA GLU A 271 28.29 7.13 7.26
C GLU A 271 28.58 8.58 7.68
N LYS A 272 27.65 9.48 7.37
CA LYS A 272 27.76 10.88 7.77
C LYS A 272 26.39 11.38 8.18
N GLU A 273 26.30 11.90 9.39
CA GLU A 273 25.14 12.66 9.84
C GLU A 273 25.20 14.07 9.26
N VAL A 274 24.11 14.52 8.66
CA VAL A 274 23.99 15.88 8.11
C VAL A 274 22.80 16.50 8.83
N ASP A 275 23.07 17.61 9.51
CA ASP A 275 22.01 18.45 10.08
C ASP A 275 21.19 19.04 8.93
N GLY A 276 19.90 18.71 8.90
CA GLY A 276 18.92 19.17 7.90
C GLY A 276 18.03 20.27 8.42
#